data_cff6e5f1e844bf67a172abfa8e34e4ec
#
_entry.id   cff6e5f1e844bf67a172abfa8e34e4ec
#
_cell.length_a   1.000
_cell.length_b   1.000
_cell.length_c   1.000
_cell.angle_alpha   90.00
_cell.angle_beta   90.00
_cell.angle_gamma   90.00
#
_symmetry.space_group_name_H-M   'P 1'
#
loop_
_entity.id
_entity.type
_entity.pdbx_description
1 polymer ?
#
loop_
_entity_poly.entity_id
_entity_poly.type
_entity_poly.pdbx_seq_one_letter_code
_entity_poly.pdbx_strand_id
1 'polypeptide(L)'
;MTQNPLFDEMQVHPKRSLGHASAAIEAVAAAAPEGAILLALIQHASYFPALSERYELLAAAGATVIVVCVGEHAPCKGVHEVRLNPTDPLASSWAVTLLTPNFGSYLTAEDLVTFDPLQPDIETGREFASAWGFDRSKAADVTEFYVDRLEAQIDPDVLQQIRLRIKQSRTQEFSPAEQALAVATSVILERVIRVEQTLAGTRSALDVESQAASRDPLTQLLNRRGFDRWARIPEPASVTLPRVGIILIDLDDFKAVNDQMGHVVGDRLLQEIAQSLRDGTRPRDIVCRWGGDEFLVACPGAELEELSEIGDRLIRAIPEISVDGMSVNASAGLHVGFLSAEGLIEADKALYFAKSLGGNTAIPASELKK
;
A
#
# COMPACT_ATOMS: atom_id res chain seq x y z
N MET A 1 -13.96 25.62 -26.29
CA MET A 1 -14.31 24.32 -25.64
C MET A 1 -15.11 24.66 -24.40
N THR A 2 -16.32 24.18 -24.26
CA THR A 2 -17.15 24.40 -23.06
C THR A 2 -16.50 23.65 -21.90
N GLN A 3 -16.26 24.33 -20.78
CA GLN A 3 -15.67 23.78 -19.57
C GLN A 3 -16.66 22.83 -18.88
N ASN A 4 -16.17 21.90 -18.05
CA ASN A 4 -17.03 21.02 -17.23
C ASN A 4 -18.01 21.89 -16.42
N PRO A 5 -19.32 21.60 -16.43
CA PRO A 5 -20.34 22.43 -15.77
C PRO A 5 -20.13 22.59 -14.26
N LEU A 6 -19.36 21.68 -13.64
CA LEU A 6 -19.07 21.70 -12.21
C LEU A 6 -17.63 22.11 -11.89
N PHE A 7 -16.89 22.67 -12.84
CA PHE A 7 -15.49 23.04 -12.65
C PHE A 7 -15.25 23.90 -11.40
N ASP A 8 -16.09 24.90 -11.18
CA ASP A 8 -15.98 25.81 -10.02
C ASP A 8 -16.37 25.14 -8.68
N GLU A 9 -17.04 23.98 -8.73
CA GLU A 9 -17.42 23.20 -7.55
C GLU A 9 -16.40 22.08 -7.23
N MET A 10 -15.41 21.84 -8.11
CA MET A 10 -14.43 20.77 -7.92
C MET A 10 -13.49 21.05 -6.76
N GLN A 11 -13.21 19.99 -5.99
CA GLN A 11 -12.24 19.98 -4.91
C GLN A 11 -11.19 18.91 -5.16
N VAL A 12 -10.01 19.06 -4.54
CA VAL A 12 -8.94 18.05 -4.68
C VAL A 12 -9.20 16.86 -3.77
N HIS A 13 -9.26 15.69 -4.37
CA HIS A 13 -9.47 14.44 -3.65
C HIS A 13 -8.49 13.35 -4.12
N PRO A 14 -8.04 12.46 -3.21
CA PRO A 14 -7.24 11.31 -3.59
C PRO A 14 -8.08 10.27 -4.35
N LYS A 15 -7.45 9.52 -5.26
CA LYS A 15 -8.09 8.46 -6.08
C LYS A 15 -8.99 7.53 -5.27
N ARG A 16 -8.57 7.14 -4.07
CA ARG A 16 -9.33 6.24 -3.20
C ARG A 16 -10.72 6.78 -2.82
N SER A 17 -10.82 8.07 -2.52
CA SER A 17 -12.10 8.71 -2.21
C SER A 17 -13.07 8.66 -3.39
N LEU A 18 -12.56 8.83 -4.61
CA LEU A 18 -13.36 8.75 -5.83
C LEU A 18 -13.87 7.32 -6.10
N GLY A 19 -13.08 6.30 -5.72
CA GLY A 19 -13.50 4.90 -5.80
C GLY A 19 -14.76 4.62 -4.96
N HIS A 20 -14.89 5.24 -3.78
CA HIS A 20 -16.09 5.11 -2.94
C HIS A 20 -17.30 5.82 -3.55
N ALA A 21 -17.10 7.01 -4.13
CA ALA A 21 -18.17 7.73 -4.81
C ALA A 21 -18.64 6.94 -6.06
N SER A 22 -17.74 6.42 -6.87
CA SER A 22 -18.06 5.55 -8.01
C SER A 22 -18.85 4.31 -7.58
N ALA A 23 -18.37 3.60 -6.56
CA ALA A 23 -19.03 2.40 -6.04
C ALA A 23 -20.43 2.70 -5.48
N ALA A 24 -20.65 3.85 -4.84
CA ALA A 24 -21.95 4.26 -4.36
C ALA A 24 -22.94 4.53 -5.52
N ILE A 25 -22.49 5.19 -6.59
CA ILE A 25 -23.30 5.44 -7.79
C ILE A 25 -23.67 4.12 -8.48
N GLU A 26 -22.72 3.21 -8.65
CA GLU A 26 -22.93 1.90 -9.24
C GLU A 26 -23.88 1.01 -8.41
N ALA A 27 -23.82 1.11 -7.08
CA ALA A 27 -24.73 0.41 -6.19
C ALA A 27 -26.20 0.89 -6.35
N VAL A 28 -26.40 2.20 -6.55
CA VAL A 28 -27.73 2.76 -6.87
C VAL A 28 -28.22 2.25 -8.23
N ALA A 29 -27.35 2.19 -9.24
CA ALA A 29 -27.68 1.62 -10.55
C ALA A 29 -28.13 0.16 -10.44
N ALA A 30 -27.43 -0.64 -9.59
CA ALA A 30 -27.79 -2.04 -9.36
C ALA A 30 -29.14 -2.21 -8.62
N ALA A 31 -29.52 -1.27 -7.77
CA ALA A 31 -30.80 -1.30 -7.07
C ALA A 31 -32.00 -0.93 -7.95
N ALA A 32 -31.81 -0.15 -9.03
CA ALA A 32 -32.86 0.29 -9.94
C ALA A 32 -32.35 0.31 -11.39
N PRO A 33 -32.04 -0.86 -11.98
CA PRO A 33 -31.40 -0.91 -13.30
C PRO A 33 -32.38 -0.61 -14.46
N GLU A 34 -33.66 -0.86 -14.30
CA GLU A 34 -34.63 -0.74 -15.39
C GLU A 34 -34.74 0.71 -15.91
N GLY A 35 -34.41 0.89 -17.15
CA GLY A 35 -34.38 2.20 -17.81
C GLY A 35 -33.33 3.17 -17.27
N ALA A 36 -32.39 2.70 -16.48
CA ALA A 36 -31.24 3.48 -16.06
C ALA A 36 -30.25 3.68 -17.22
N ILE A 37 -29.57 4.83 -17.22
CA ILE A 37 -28.43 5.11 -18.11
C ILE A 37 -27.21 5.34 -17.23
N LEU A 38 -26.21 4.49 -17.38
CA LEU A 38 -24.91 4.58 -16.72
C LEU A 38 -23.83 4.91 -17.75
N LEU A 39 -23.19 6.05 -17.63
CA LEU A 39 -22.02 6.43 -18.42
C LEU A 39 -20.78 6.41 -17.51
N ALA A 40 -19.79 5.60 -17.87
CA ALA A 40 -18.56 5.46 -17.11
C ALA A 40 -17.32 5.75 -17.98
N LEU A 41 -16.59 6.81 -17.66
CA LEU A 41 -15.25 7.09 -18.18
C LEU A 41 -14.25 6.54 -17.19
N ILE A 42 -13.45 5.54 -17.60
CA ILE A 42 -12.53 4.80 -16.71
C ILE A 42 -11.06 5.00 -17.06
N GLN A 43 -10.70 6.09 -17.72
CA GLN A 43 -9.35 6.46 -18.16
C GLN A 43 -8.69 5.38 -19.03
N HIS A 44 -8.36 4.20 -18.48
CA HIS A 44 -7.65 3.14 -19.20
C HIS A 44 -8.33 1.78 -19.09
N ALA A 45 -8.28 1.01 -20.16
CA ALA A 45 -8.89 -0.31 -20.28
C ALA A 45 -8.41 -1.35 -19.24
N SER A 46 -7.19 -1.17 -18.67
CA SER A 46 -6.68 -2.05 -17.62
C SER A 46 -7.51 -2.05 -16.33
N TYR A 47 -8.30 -1.01 -16.10
CA TYR A 47 -9.20 -0.95 -14.92
C TYR A 47 -10.54 -1.67 -15.17
N PHE A 48 -10.87 -1.95 -16.42
CA PHE A 48 -12.17 -2.49 -16.80
C PHE A 48 -12.42 -3.93 -16.32
N PRO A 49 -11.44 -4.87 -16.30
CA PRO A 49 -11.70 -6.25 -15.86
C PRO A 49 -12.35 -6.36 -14.47
N ALA A 50 -12.05 -5.44 -13.57
CA ALA A 50 -12.64 -5.41 -12.22
C ALA A 50 -14.11 -4.96 -12.20
N LEU A 51 -14.60 -4.34 -13.31
CA LEU A 51 -15.92 -3.75 -13.43
C LEU A 51 -16.82 -4.54 -14.42
N SER A 52 -16.25 -5.33 -15.33
CA SER A 52 -16.92 -5.94 -16.47
C SER A 52 -18.13 -6.79 -16.08
N GLU A 53 -17.97 -7.70 -15.11
CA GLU A 53 -19.04 -8.57 -14.63
C GLU A 53 -20.23 -7.76 -14.08
N ARG A 54 -19.94 -6.71 -13.31
CA ARG A 54 -20.98 -5.82 -12.75
C ARG A 54 -21.74 -5.08 -13.85
N TYR A 55 -21.04 -4.59 -14.86
CA TYR A 55 -21.65 -3.84 -15.95
C TYR A 55 -22.47 -4.73 -16.89
N GLU A 56 -22.04 -5.97 -17.12
CA GLU A 56 -22.86 -6.97 -17.81
C GLU A 56 -24.16 -7.29 -17.08
N LEU A 57 -24.11 -7.43 -15.75
CA LEU A 57 -25.29 -7.65 -14.92
C LEU A 57 -26.26 -6.46 -14.98
N LEU A 58 -25.76 -5.23 -14.94
CA LEU A 58 -26.56 -4.03 -15.09
C LEU A 58 -27.24 -3.97 -16.45
N ALA A 59 -26.50 -4.23 -17.52
CA ALA A 59 -27.05 -4.26 -18.89
C ALA A 59 -28.10 -5.36 -19.05
N ALA A 60 -27.84 -6.55 -18.53
CA ALA A 60 -28.80 -7.67 -18.55
C ALA A 60 -30.09 -7.37 -17.76
N ALA A 61 -29.99 -6.52 -16.74
CA ALA A 61 -31.14 -6.08 -15.92
C ALA A 61 -31.92 -4.87 -16.54
N GLY A 62 -31.55 -4.43 -17.75
CA GLY A 62 -32.29 -3.41 -18.51
C GLY A 62 -31.71 -1.98 -18.39
N ALA A 63 -30.50 -1.82 -17.87
CA ALA A 63 -29.78 -0.56 -17.92
C ALA A 63 -29.06 -0.38 -19.26
N THR A 64 -29.03 0.86 -19.77
CA THR A 64 -28.12 1.25 -20.86
C THR A 64 -26.78 1.62 -20.27
N VAL A 65 -25.76 0.79 -20.47
CA VAL A 65 -24.41 0.99 -19.91
C VAL A 65 -23.46 1.40 -21.03
N ILE A 66 -22.80 2.53 -20.87
CA ILE A 66 -21.80 3.07 -21.78
C ILE A 66 -20.47 3.15 -21.05
N VAL A 67 -19.44 2.50 -21.60
CA VAL A 67 -18.08 2.55 -21.06
C VAL A 67 -17.17 3.25 -22.05
N VAL A 68 -16.40 4.19 -21.54
CA VAL A 68 -15.47 5.03 -22.31
C VAL A 68 -14.07 4.87 -21.72
N CYS A 69 -13.09 4.42 -22.52
CA CYS A 69 -11.70 4.26 -22.04
C CYS A 69 -10.70 4.34 -23.18
N VAL A 70 -9.42 4.51 -22.79
CA VAL A 70 -8.25 4.37 -23.68
C VAL A 70 -7.77 2.92 -23.62
N GLY A 71 -7.42 2.35 -24.79
CA GLY A 71 -6.88 0.99 -24.89
C GLY A 71 -7.93 -0.06 -25.22
N GLU A 72 -7.49 -1.32 -25.20
CA GLU A 72 -8.33 -2.47 -25.55
C GLU A 72 -8.59 -3.35 -24.33
N HIS A 73 -9.81 -3.86 -24.24
CA HIS A 73 -10.22 -4.87 -23.27
C HIS A 73 -11.11 -5.92 -23.94
N ALA A 74 -11.36 -7.03 -23.27
CA ALA A 74 -12.29 -8.04 -23.75
C ALA A 74 -13.71 -7.45 -23.91
N PRO A 75 -14.45 -7.80 -24.97
CA PRO A 75 -15.82 -7.33 -25.18
C PRO A 75 -16.73 -7.67 -23.98
N CYS A 76 -17.56 -6.71 -23.59
CA CYS A 76 -18.49 -6.84 -22.48
C CYS A 76 -19.93 -6.92 -22.99
N LYS A 77 -20.63 -8.00 -22.67
CA LYS A 77 -21.96 -8.29 -23.25
C LYS A 77 -23.01 -7.26 -22.84
N GLY A 78 -23.65 -6.66 -23.85
CA GLY A 78 -24.73 -5.68 -23.62
C GLY A 78 -24.26 -4.30 -23.20
N VAL A 79 -22.95 -4.06 -23.12
CA VAL A 79 -22.33 -2.77 -22.80
C VAL A 79 -21.96 -2.07 -24.11
N HIS A 80 -22.24 -0.77 -24.20
CA HIS A 80 -21.82 0.08 -25.32
C HIS A 80 -20.41 0.61 -25.03
N GLU A 81 -19.44 0.24 -25.86
CA GLU A 81 -18.04 0.60 -25.69
C GLU A 81 -17.65 1.76 -26.60
N VAL A 82 -17.04 2.78 -26.04
CA VAL A 82 -16.44 3.90 -26.75
C VAL A 82 -14.95 3.94 -26.47
N ARG A 83 -14.14 3.90 -27.52
CA ARG A 83 -12.68 3.90 -27.41
C ARG A 83 -12.13 5.28 -27.70
N LEU A 84 -11.37 5.83 -26.76
CA LEU A 84 -10.69 7.10 -26.91
C LEU A 84 -9.27 6.92 -27.47
N ASN A 85 -8.84 7.91 -28.22
CA ASN A 85 -7.42 8.05 -28.53
C ASN A 85 -6.67 8.49 -27.26
N PRO A 86 -5.44 8.00 -26.97
CA PRO A 86 -4.63 8.46 -25.84
C PRO A 86 -4.43 9.97 -25.77
N THR A 87 -4.50 10.66 -26.90
CA THR A 87 -4.39 12.13 -26.99
C THR A 87 -5.72 12.87 -26.85
N ASP A 88 -6.83 12.15 -26.65
CA ASP A 88 -8.13 12.77 -26.45
C ASP A 88 -8.15 13.51 -25.10
N PRO A 89 -8.69 14.74 -25.04
CA PRO A 89 -8.80 15.49 -23.78
C PRO A 89 -9.55 14.74 -22.68
N LEU A 90 -10.48 13.85 -23.03
CA LEU A 90 -11.22 13.02 -22.07
C LEU A 90 -10.41 11.83 -21.53
N ALA A 91 -9.23 11.54 -22.07
CA ALA A 91 -8.39 10.43 -21.60
C ALA A 91 -7.89 10.62 -20.17
N SER A 92 -7.80 11.86 -19.67
CA SER A 92 -7.44 12.20 -18.30
C SER A 92 -8.65 12.29 -17.34
N SER A 93 -9.87 12.24 -17.88
CA SER A 93 -11.09 12.36 -17.08
C SER A 93 -11.49 11.01 -16.48
N TRP A 94 -11.97 11.03 -15.24
CA TRP A 94 -12.71 9.93 -14.63
C TRP A 94 -14.12 10.40 -14.31
N ALA A 95 -15.12 9.74 -14.86
CA ALA A 95 -16.50 10.11 -14.61
C ALA A 95 -17.39 8.88 -14.51
N VAL A 96 -18.38 8.96 -13.63
CA VAL A 96 -19.49 8.00 -13.56
C VAL A 96 -20.76 8.82 -13.40
N THR A 97 -21.68 8.73 -14.37
CA THR A 97 -22.99 9.38 -14.26
C THR A 97 -24.09 8.35 -14.37
N LEU A 98 -25.09 8.51 -13.54
CA LEU A 98 -26.29 7.68 -13.51
C LEU A 98 -27.54 8.55 -13.66
N LEU A 99 -28.38 8.22 -14.62
CA LEU A 99 -29.70 8.79 -14.78
C LEU A 99 -30.75 7.67 -14.78
N THR A 100 -31.61 7.66 -13.79
CA THR A 100 -32.82 6.80 -13.75
C THR A 100 -34.08 7.64 -13.95
N PRO A 101 -35.26 7.04 -14.10
CA PRO A 101 -36.53 7.81 -14.15
C PRO A 101 -36.69 8.78 -12.97
N ASN A 102 -36.29 8.37 -11.75
CA ASN A 102 -36.61 9.08 -10.52
C ASN A 102 -35.36 9.58 -9.74
N PHE A 103 -34.15 9.32 -10.25
CA PHE A 103 -32.92 9.63 -9.51
C PHE A 103 -31.78 9.94 -10.46
N GLY A 104 -30.82 10.73 -10.00
CA GLY A 104 -29.57 11.01 -10.72
C GLY A 104 -28.41 11.16 -9.79
N SER A 105 -27.26 10.67 -10.18
CA SER A 105 -26.02 10.84 -9.48
C SER A 105 -24.84 11.01 -10.44
N TYR A 106 -23.79 11.63 -9.97
CA TYR A 106 -22.62 11.91 -10.79
C TYR A 106 -21.35 11.89 -9.95
N LEU A 107 -20.28 11.48 -10.58
CA LEU A 107 -18.89 11.73 -10.26
C LEU A 107 -18.24 12.27 -11.51
N THR A 108 -17.51 13.37 -11.41
CA THR A 108 -16.65 13.89 -12.46
C THR A 108 -15.31 14.29 -11.85
N ALA A 109 -14.21 13.90 -12.47
CA ALA A 109 -12.88 14.13 -11.95
C ALA A 109 -11.86 14.31 -13.08
N GLU A 110 -10.96 15.25 -12.91
CA GLU A 110 -9.84 15.54 -13.79
C GLU A 110 -8.53 15.23 -13.05
N ASP A 111 -7.67 14.45 -13.68
CA ASP A 111 -6.35 14.13 -13.12
C ASP A 111 -5.47 15.37 -13.04
N LEU A 112 -4.92 15.65 -11.87
CA LEU A 112 -4.00 16.77 -11.66
C LEU A 112 -2.55 16.43 -12.04
N VAL A 113 -2.24 15.16 -12.20
CA VAL A 113 -0.94 14.66 -12.67
C VAL A 113 -1.12 14.14 -14.09
N THR A 114 -0.22 14.51 -15.00
CA THR A 114 -0.26 14.00 -16.37
C THR A 114 -0.24 12.48 -16.34
N PHE A 115 -1.35 11.86 -16.71
CA PHE A 115 -1.47 10.41 -16.77
C PHE A 115 -0.50 9.86 -17.81
N ASP A 116 0.43 8.97 -17.39
CA ASP A 116 1.25 8.19 -18.29
C ASP A 116 0.61 6.79 -18.42
N PRO A 117 -0.05 6.48 -19.55
CA PRO A 117 -0.67 5.18 -19.76
C PRO A 117 0.31 4.00 -19.77
N LEU A 118 1.63 4.28 -19.85
CA LEU A 118 2.70 3.28 -19.82
C LEU A 118 3.16 2.95 -18.37
N GLN A 119 2.72 3.73 -17.39
CA GLN A 119 3.05 3.52 -15.96
C GLN A 119 1.78 3.55 -15.09
N PRO A 120 0.86 2.59 -15.26
CA PRO A 120 -0.41 2.56 -14.49
C PRO A 120 -0.21 2.28 -13.00
N ASP A 121 0.97 1.83 -12.56
CA ASP A 121 1.24 1.35 -11.20
C ASP A 121 1.54 2.46 -10.16
N ILE A 122 1.63 3.74 -10.56
CA ILE A 122 1.77 4.85 -9.60
C ILE A 122 0.39 5.21 -9.04
N GLU A 123 -0.25 4.28 -8.36
CA GLU A 123 -1.61 4.48 -7.82
C GLU A 123 -1.65 5.22 -6.48
N THR A 124 -0.61 5.12 -5.69
CA THR A 124 -0.54 5.72 -4.36
C THR A 124 -0.09 7.17 -4.45
N GLY A 125 -1.04 8.09 -4.28
CA GLY A 125 -0.77 9.53 -4.24
C GLY A 125 -1.35 10.35 -5.40
N ARG A 126 -2.09 9.74 -6.34
CA ARG A 126 -2.80 10.52 -7.39
C ARG A 126 -3.92 11.35 -6.78
N GLU A 127 -3.95 12.60 -7.15
CA GLU A 127 -4.97 13.58 -6.76
C GLU A 127 -5.76 14.04 -7.98
N PHE A 128 -7.04 14.27 -7.78
CA PHE A 128 -7.98 14.68 -8.81
C PHE A 128 -8.74 15.93 -8.38
N ALA A 129 -8.91 16.88 -9.29
CA ALA A 129 -9.95 17.88 -9.15
C ALA A 129 -11.28 17.20 -9.45
N SER A 130 -12.21 17.15 -8.50
CA SER A 130 -13.42 16.31 -8.63
C SER A 130 -14.63 16.89 -7.92
N ALA A 131 -15.80 16.55 -8.45
CA ALA A 131 -17.10 16.82 -7.85
C ALA A 131 -17.98 15.58 -7.99
N TRP A 132 -18.80 15.29 -6.98
CA TRP A 132 -19.78 14.23 -7.00
C TRP A 132 -21.07 14.65 -6.27
N GLY A 133 -22.14 13.98 -6.57
CA GLY A 133 -23.40 14.23 -5.88
C GLY A 133 -24.53 13.34 -6.37
N PHE A 134 -25.65 13.49 -5.67
CA PHE A 134 -26.88 12.76 -5.89
C PHE A 134 -28.01 13.73 -6.28
N ASP A 135 -27.73 14.58 -7.26
CA ASP A 135 -28.66 15.57 -7.82
C ASP A 135 -28.92 15.23 -9.28
N ARG A 136 -30.20 15.03 -9.64
CA ARG A 136 -30.60 14.59 -10.97
C ARG A 136 -30.35 15.65 -12.04
N SER A 137 -30.52 16.95 -11.72
CA SER A 137 -30.27 18.02 -12.69
C SER A 137 -28.78 18.14 -12.98
N LYS A 138 -27.94 18.16 -11.93
CA LYS A 138 -26.48 18.18 -12.10
C LYS A 138 -25.97 16.92 -12.80
N ALA A 139 -26.53 15.74 -12.47
CA ALA A 139 -26.21 14.51 -13.17
C ALA A 139 -26.53 14.58 -14.66
N ALA A 140 -27.66 15.18 -15.02
CA ALA A 140 -28.03 15.42 -16.41
C ALA A 140 -27.07 16.37 -17.12
N ASP A 141 -26.63 17.45 -16.44
CA ASP A 141 -25.68 18.42 -16.99
C ASP A 141 -24.30 17.80 -17.23
N VAL A 142 -23.81 17.01 -16.27
CA VAL A 142 -22.54 16.29 -16.40
C VAL A 142 -22.63 15.20 -17.48
N THR A 143 -23.73 14.47 -17.55
CA THR A 143 -23.94 13.46 -18.60
C THR A 143 -23.95 14.11 -19.98
N GLU A 144 -24.66 15.22 -20.16
CA GLU A 144 -24.72 15.95 -21.43
C GLU A 144 -23.33 16.48 -21.85
N PHE A 145 -22.56 17.01 -20.90
CA PHE A 145 -21.19 17.48 -21.14
C PHE A 145 -20.30 16.40 -21.77
N TYR A 146 -20.36 15.16 -21.29
CA TYR A 146 -19.59 14.05 -21.84
C TYR A 146 -20.19 13.53 -23.15
N VAL A 147 -21.52 13.36 -23.22
CA VAL A 147 -22.22 12.86 -24.39
C VAL A 147 -22.01 13.76 -25.61
N ASP A 148 -22.03 15.09 -25.46
CA ASP A 148 -21.78 16.03 -26.55
C ASP A 148 -20.37 15.87 -27.15
N ARG A 149 -19.39 15.45 -26.36
CA ARG A 149 -18.02 15.22 -26.82
C ARG A 149 -17.83 13.85 -27.47
N LEU A 150 -18.68 12.92 -27.13
CA LEU A 150 -18.65 11.54 -27.59
C LEU A 150 -19.71 11.24 -28.68
N GLU A 151 -20.48 12.26 -29.09
CA GLU A 151 -21.65 12.12 -29.99
C GLU A 151 -21.33 11.31 -31.25
N ALA A 152 -20.20 11.59 -31.90
CA ALA A 152 -19.77 10.89 -33.11
C ALA A 152 -19.37 9.42 -32.91
N GLN A 153 -19.21 8.98 -31.66
CA GLN A 153 -18.71 7.65 -31.30
C GLN A 153 -19.78 6.79 -30.62
N ILE A 154 -20.88 7.39 -30.19
CA ILE A 154 -22.03 6.69 -29.59
C ILE A 154 -23.00 6.27 -30.66
N ASP A 155 -23.54 5.06 -30.53
CA ASP A 155 -24.60 4.57 -31.41
C ASP A 155 -25.79 5.55 -31.42
N PRO A 156 -26.35 5.91 -32.60
CA PRO A 156 -27.44 6.89 -32.71
C PRO A 156 -28.69 6.58 -31.90
N ASP A 157 -29.07 5.30 -31.80
CA ASP A 157 -30.24 4.88 -31.01
C ASP A 157 -29.98 5.03 -29.51
N VAL A 158 -28.79 4.69 -29.07
CA VAL A 158 -28.35 4.90 -27.69
C VAL A 158 -28.26 6.39 -27.36
N LEU A 159 -27.70 7.17 -28.25
CA LEU A 159 -27.61 8.63 -28.12
C LEU A 159 -28.99 9.27 -27.94
N GLN A 160 -29.99 8.84 -28.76
CA GLN A 160 -31.37 9.31 -28.66
C GLN A 160 -31.99 8.97 -27.28
N GLN A 161 -31.76 7.76 -26.77
CA GLN A 161 -32.21 7.35 -25.44
C GLN A 161 -31.60 8.23 -24.34
N ILE A 162 -30.30 8.48 -24.42
CA ILE A 162 -29.58 9.34 -23.42
C ILE A 162 -30.16 10.76 -23.45
N ARG A 163 -30.29 11.37 -24.64
CA ARG A 163 -30.84 12.74 -24.78
C ARG A 163 -32.29 12.85 -24.29
N LEU A 164 -33.09 11.83 -24.53
CA LEU A 164 -34.46 11.78 -23.99
C LEU A 164 -34.43 11.72 -22.45
N ARG A 165 -33.56 10.90 -21.84
CA ARG A 165 -33.44 10.79 -20.41
C ARG A 165 -32.91 12.09 -19.77
N ILE A 166 -31.93 12.75 -20.36
CA ILE A 166 -31.42 14.06 -19.93
C ILE A 166 -32.57 15.07 -19.89
N LYS A 167 -33.37 15.15 -20.97
CA LYS A 167 -34.54 16.03 -21.05
C LYS A 167 -35.57 15.76 -19.96
N GLN A 168 -35.90 14.48 -19.73
CA GLN A 168 -36.81 14.05 -18.67
C GLN A 168 -36.29 14.43 -17.29
N SER A 169 -35.01 14.22 -17.04
CA SER A 169 -34.35 14.53 -15.75
C SER A 169 -34.38 16.03 -15.40
N ARG A 170 -34.43 16.91 -16.39
CA ARG A 170 -34.53 18.36 -16.19
C ARG A 170 -35.95 18.87 -16.04
N THR A 171 -36.94 18.20 -16.66
CA THR A 171 -38.32 18.69 -16.70
C THR A 171 -39.20 18.14 -15.59
N GLN A 172 -38.84 17.03 -14.98
CA GLN A 172 -39.60 16.40 -13.90
C GLN A 172 -39.30 17.09 -12.58
N GLU A 173 -40.33 17.51 -11.84
CA GLU A 173 -40.21 18.07 -10.52
C GLU A 173 -39.63 17.07 -9.54
N PHE A 174 -38.77 17.54 -8.62
CA PHE A 174 -38.22 16.73 -7.52
C PHE A 174 -39.27 16.57 -6.43
N SER A 175 -39.51 15.35 -5.98
CA SER A 175 -40.25 15.17 -4.76
C SER A 175 -39.41 15.61 -3.54
N PRO A 176 -40.04 16.10 -2.47
CA PRO A 176 -39.32 16.42 -1.22
C PRO A 176 -38.53 15.23 -0.65
N ALA A 177 -39.00 14.01 -0.87
CA ALA A 177 -38.33 12.80 -0.44
C ALA A 177 -37.04 12.53 -1.23
N GLU A 178 -37.05 12.74 -2.55
CA GLU A 178 -35.85 12.63 -3.41
C GLU A 178 -34.81 13.66 -3.01
N GLN A 179 -35.17 14.90 -2.75
CA GLN A 179 -34.28 15.95 -2.30
C GLN A 179 -33.65 15.59 -0.94
N ALA A 180 -34.46 15.14 0.02
CA ALA A 180 -33.97 14.75 1.32
C ALA A 180 -33.00 13.55 1.25
N LEU A 181 -33.30 12.56 0.40
CA LEU A 181 -32.46 11.38 0.18
C LEU A 181 -31.12 11.79 -0.47
N ALA A 182 -31.13 12.64 -1.48
CA ALA A 182 -29.95 13.15 -2.14
C ALA A 182 -29.00 13.85 -1.16
N VAL A 183 -29.55 14.75 -0.34
CA VAL A 183 -28.80 15.45 0.71
C VAL A 183 -28.25 14.48 1.75
N ALA A 184 -29.07 13.56 2.25
CA ALA A 184 -28.64 12.58 3.25
C ALA A 184 -27.51 11.69 2.72
N THR A 185 -27.63 11.21 1.48
CA THR A 185 -26.60 10.35 0.86
C THR A 185 -25.29 11.12 0.64
N SER A 186 -25.35 12.37 0.19
CA SER A 186 -24.18 13.23 0.05
C SER A 186 -23.46 13.43 1.38
N VAL A 187 -24.20 13.78 2.43
CA VAL A 187 -23.63 13.98 3.79
C VAL A 187 -23.00 12.70 4.34
N ILE A 188 -23.65 11.55 4.16
CA ILE A 188 -23.12 10.26 4.63
C ILE A 188 -21.81 9.94 3.87
N LEU A 189 -21.79 10.07 2.55
CA LEU A 189 -20.62 9.78 1.73
C LEU A 189 -19.44 10.69 2.09
N GLU A 190 -19.66 12.00 2.23
CA GLU A 190 -18.63 12.94 2.68
C GLU A 190 -18.07 12.56 4.05
N ARG A 191 -18.93 12.12 4.97
CA ARG A 191 -18.53 11.69 6.30
C ARG A 191 -17.68 10.41 6.26
N VAL A 192 -18.03 9.44 5.44
CA VAL A 192 -17.26 8.21 5.23
C VAL A 192 -15.87 8.56 4.68
N ILE A 193 -15.80 9.37 3.63
CA ILE A 193 -14.54 9.82 3.04
C ILE A 193 -13.65 10.53 4.06
N ARG A 194 -14.22 11.43 4.87
CA ARG A 194 -13.48 12.17 5.91
C ARG A 194 -12.94 11.25 7.00
N VAL A 195 -13.73 10.26 7.44
CA VAL A 195 -13.29 9.26 8.44
C VAL A 195 -12.13 8.43 7.88
N GLU A 196 -12.20 8.00 6.63
CA GLU A 196 -11.12 7.24 6.01
C GLU A 196 -9.83 8.05 5.85
N GLN A 197 -9.93 9.32 5.46
CA GLN A 197 -8.76 10.22 5.40
C GLN A 197 -8.12 10.39 6.78
N THR A 198 -8.93 10.56 7.82
CA THR A 198 -8.45 10.67 9.20
C THR A 198 -7.76 9.38 9.65
N LEU A 199 -8.36 8.22 9.37
CA LEU A 199 -7.77 6.92 9.68
C LEU A 199 -6.46 6.67 8.93
N ALA A 200 -6.39 7.04 7.66
CA ALA A 200 -5.16 6.93 6.87
C ALA A 200 -4.04 7.81 7.44
N GLY A 201 -4.35 9.06 7.79
CA GLY A 201 -3.41 9.97 8.45
C GLY A 201 -2.93 9.46 9.81
N THR A 202 -3.84 8.92 10.63
CA THR A 202 -3.51 8.34 11.94
C THR A 202 -2.61 7.09 11.78
N ARG A 203 -2.91 6.21 10.82
CA ARG A 203 -2.07 5.04 10.52
C ARG A 203 -0.67 5.46 10.10
N SER A 204 -0.56 6.44 9.20
CA SER A 204 0.74 6.94 8.75
C SER A 204 1.56 7.53 9.91
N ALA A 205 0.93 8.31 10.78
CA ALA A 205 1.59 8.86 11.97
C ALA A 205 2.06 7.76 12.93
N LEU A 206 1.22 6.74 13.19
CA LEU A 206 1.57 5.57 14.01
C LEU A 206 2.70 4.75 13.37
N ASP A 207 2.73 4.63 12.05
CA ASP A 207 3.81 3.93 11.35
C ASP A 207 5.14 4.66 11.45
N VAL A 208 5.15 6.00 11.34
CA VAL A 208 6.34 6.82 11.55
C VAL A 208 6.85 6.70 12.99
N GLU A 209 5.97 6.81 13.98
CA GLU A 209 6.30 6.65 15.39
C GLU A 209 6.82 5.23 15.69
N SER A 210 6.17 4.22 15.15
CA SER A 210 6.58 2.82 15.27
C SER A 210 7.92 2.54 14.58
N GLN A 211 8.22 3.19 13.45
CA GLN A 211 9.53 3.09 12.81
C GLN A 211 10.63 3.74 13.65
N ALA A 212 10.38 4.91 14.24
CA ALA A 212 11.30 5.55 15.16
C ALA A 212 11.54 4.68 16.40
N ALA A 213 10.47 4.04 16.94
CA ALA A 213 10.55 3.11 18.06
C ALA A 213 11.18 1.74 17.71
N SER A 214 11.50 1.47 16.45
CA SER A 214 12.07 0.21 15.97
C SER A 214 13.59 0.19 15.90
N ARG A 215 14.25 1.31 16.20
CA ARG A 215 15.71 1.41 16.24
C ARG A 215 16.24 1.61 17.65
N ASP A 216 17.45 1.13 17.89
CA ASP A 216 18.20 1.42 19.09
C ASP A 216 18.79 2.84 19.01
N PRO A 217 18.54 3.72 19.98
CA PRO A 217 18.97 5.13 19.88
C PRO A 217 20.49 5.29 19.92
N LEU A 218 21.24 4.37 20.54
CA LEU A 218 22.68 4.43 20.63
C LEU A 218 23.35 3.98 19.33
N THR A 219 23.00 2.80 18.85
CA THR A 219 23.68 2.14 17.72
C THR A 219 23.03 2.36 16.37
N GLN A 220 21.79 2.87 16.34
CA GLN A 220 20.96 3.04 15.15
C GLN A 220 20.64 1.72 14.39
N LEU A 221 21.01 0.57 14.94
CA LEU A 221 20.55 -0.74 14.48
C LEU A 221 19.07 -0.92 14.77
N LEU A 222 18.45 -1.96 14.20
CA LEU A 222 17.15 -2.36 14.70
C LEU A 222 17.27 -2.73 16.19
N ASN A 223 16.28 -2.38 16.98
CA ASN A 223 16.12 -2.96 18.32
C ASN A 223 15.27 -4.25 18.21
N ARG A 224 15.08 -4.94 19.32
CA ARG A 224 14.29 -6.17 19.38
C ARG A 224 12.88 -6.01 18.81
N ARG A 225 12.22 -4.87 19.07
CA ARG A 225 10.88 -4.59 18.49
C ARG A 225 10.93 -4.44 16.96
N GLY A 226 11.98 -3.78 16.46
CA GLY A 226 12.21 -3.64 15.03
C GLY A 226 12.46 -4.98 14.35
N PHE A 227 13.21 -5.87 14.99
CA PHE A 227 13.42 -7.24 14.55
C PHE A 227 12.12 -8.05 14.55
N ASP A 228 11.35 -8.03 15.64
CA ASP A 228 10.08 -8.74 15.76
C ASP A 228 9.07 -8.27 14.68
N ARG A 229 9.11 -7.00 14.32
CA ARG A 229 8.27 -6.45 13.25
C ARG A 229 8.70 -6.97 11.88
N TRP A 230 10.01 -6.95 11.59
CA TRP A 230 10.56 -7.52 10.37
C TRP A 230 10.22 -9.00 10.23
N ALA A 231 10.35 -9.76 11.30
CA ALA A 231 10.03 -11.19 11.35
C ALA A 231 8.54 -11.51 11.06
N ARG A 232 7.63 -10.55 11.27
CA ARG A 232 6.18 -10.71 11.05
C ARG A 232 5.69 -10.22 9.69
N ILE A 233 6.55 -9.61 8.86
CA ILE A 233 6.15 -9.17 7.53
C ILE A 233 5.79 -10.43 6.72
N PRO A 234 4.51 -10.62 6.29
CA PRO A 234 4.15 -11.72 5.43
C PRO A 234 4.87 -11.51 4.09
N GLU A 235 5.74 -12.41 3.71
CA GLU A 235 6.11 -12.48 2.31
C GLU A 235 4.85 -12.75 1.48
N PRO A 236 4.71 -12.15 0.27
CA PRO A 236 3.57 -12.42 -0.59
C PRO A 236 3.46 -13.94 -0.75
N ALA A 237 2.26 -14.44 -0.57
CA ALA A 237 1.87 -15.85 -0.43
C ALA A 237 2.46 -16.77 -1.52
N SER A 238 3.71 -17.09 -1.44
CA SER A 238 4.39 -18.13 -2.20
C SER A 238 5.14 -19.08 -1.26
N VAL A 239 4.40 -20.05 -0.84
CA VAL A 239 4.68 -21.47 -0.75
C VAL A 239 5.75 -22.00 0.20
N THR A 240 6.79 -21.30 0.59
CA THR A 240 7.77 -21.83 1.56
C THR A 240 8.30 -20.67 2.40
N LEU A 241 8.15 -20.75 3.72
CA LEU A 241 8.82 -19.82 4.62
C LEU A 241 10.33 -19.91 4.35
N PRO A 242 11.00 -18.79 4.02
CA PRO A 242 12.42 -18.84 3.73
C PRO A 242 13.18 -19.30 4.98
N ARG A 243 14.19 -20.15 4.79
CA ARG A 243 15.13 -20.46 5.85
C ARG A 243 15.93 -19.19 6.17
N VAL A 244 16.15 -18.97 7.44
CA VAL A 244 16.91 -17.81 7.94
C VAL A 244 18.04 -18.33 8.80
N GLY A 245 19.25 -17.91 8.50
CA GLY A 245 20.38 -18.07 9.39
C GLY A 245 20.32 -17.00 10.50
N ILE A 246 20.45 -17.43 11.76
CA ILE A 246 20.49 -16.56 12.94
C ILE A 246 21.87 -16.67 13.57
N ILE A 247 22.50 -15.53 13.85
CA ILE A 247 23.71 -15.39 14.64
C ILE A 247 23.35 -14.55 15.86
N LEU A 248 23.37 -15.13 17.04
CA LEU A 248 23.22 -14.43 18.31
C LEU A 248 24.61 -14.16 18.88
N ILE A 249 24.96 -12.90 19.09
CA ILE A 249 26.31 -12.43 19.52
C ILE A 249 26.18 -11.78 20.89
N ASP A 250 27.10 -12.05 21.76
CA ASP A 250 27.23 -11.40 23.07
C ASP A 250 28.70 -11.03 23.30
N LEU A 251 28.93 -9.80 23.81
CA LEU A 251 30.27 -9.29 24.08
C LEU A 251 30.81 -9.86 25.38
N ASP A 252 31.95 -10.56 25.28
CA ASP A 252 32.57 -11.22 26.43
C ASP A 252 33.09 -10.18 27.41
N ASP A 253 32.68 -10.28 28.69
CA ASP A 253 33.08 -9.40 29.79
C ASP A 253 32.91 -7.89 29.55
N PHE A 254 31.96 -7.46 28.70
CA PHE A 254 31.70 -6.04 28.39
C PHE A 254 31.43 -5.19 29.64
N LYS A 255 30.86 -5.79 30.69
CA LYS A 255 30.67 -5.12 31.97
C LYS A 255 32.00 -4.62 32.55
N ALA A 256 33.10 -5.38 32.42
CA ALA A 256 34.41 -4.96 32.90
C ALA A 256 34.93 -3.69 32.19
N VAL A 257 34.62 -3.52 30.91
CA VAL A 257 34.91 -2.29 30.16
C VAL A 257 34.18 -1.10 30.79
N ASN A 258 32.87 -1.24 31.05
CA ASN A 258 32.08 -0.19 31.70
C ASN A 258 32.59 0.14 33.11
N ASP A 259 32.93 -0.88 33.88
CA ASP A 259 33.41 -0.71 35.27
C ASP A 259 34.80 -0.02 35.33
N GLN A 260 35.65 -0.24 34.31
CA GLN A 260 37.02 0.35 34.27
C GLN A 260 37.04 1.74 33.60
N MET A 261 36.32 1.93 32.52
CA MET A 261 36.43 3.12 31.66
C MET A 261 35.18 4.01 31.67
N GLY A 262 34.12 3.55 32.34
CA GLY A 262 32.82 4.24 32.38
C GLY A 262 31.94 4.01 31.14
N HIS A 263 30.65 4.26 31.31
CA HIS A 263 29.62 3.99 30.28
C HIS A 263 29.84 4.76 28.97
N VAL A 264 30.48 5.94 29.01
CA VAL A 264 30.74 6.74 27.78
C VAL A 264 31.67 5.99 26.81
N VAL A 265 32.69 5.33 27.34
CA VAL A 265 33.62 4.53 26.52
C VAL A 265 32.93 3.25 26.04
N GLY A 266 32.15 2.60 26.93
CA GLY A 266 31.35 1.45 26.58
C GLY A 266 30.34 1.76 25.47
N ASP A 267 29.65 2.90 25.55
CA ASP A 267 28.68 3.34 24.53
C ASP A 267 29.36 3.57 23.15
N ARG A 268 30.55 4.20 23.14
CA ARG A 268 31.31 4.37 21.89
C ARG A 268 31.79 3.03 21.34
N LEU A 269 32.21 2.09 22.20
CA LEU A 269 32.61 0.75 21.76
C LEU A 269 31.41 -0.01 21.14
N LEU A 270 30.24 0.08 21.75
CA LEU A 270 28.98 -0.49 21.16
C LEU A 270 28.63 0.12 19.80
N GLN A 271 28.86 1.43 19.61
CA GLN A 271 28.62 2.09 18.34
C GLN A 271 29.55 1.59 17.22
N GLU A 272 30.85 1.46 17.53
CA GLU A 272 31.86 0.97 16.60
C GLU A 272 31.63 -0.51 16.25
N ILE A 273 31.26 -1.34 17.21
CA ILE A 273 30.92 -2.74 17.02
C ILE A 273 29.66 -2.83 16.13
N ALA A 274 28.64 -2.04 16.41
CA ALA A 274 27.42 -2.01 15.60
C ALA A 274 27.68 -1.63 14.14
N GLN A 275 28.59 -0.69 13.91
CA GLN A 275 29.03 -0.32 12.58
C GLN A 275 29.78 -1.46 11.89
N SER A 276 30.73 -2.10 12.59
CA SER A 276 31.48 -3.25 12.08
C SER A 276 30.57 -4.44 11.71
N LEU A 277 29.56 -4.74 12.55
CA LEU A 277 28.59 -5.78 12.25
C LEU A 277 27.78 -5.46 10.98
N ARG A 278 27.40 -4.20 10.80
CA ARG A 278 26.68 -3.73 9.59
C ARG A 278 27.54 -3.85 8.34
N ASP A 279 28.81 -3.44 8.42
CA ASP A 279 29.76 -3.47 7.29
C ASP A 279 30.17 -4.91 6.95
N GLY A 280 30.18 -5.80 7.96
CA GLY A 280 30.46 -7.22 7.82
C GLY A 280 29.29 -8.07 7.29
N THR A 281 28.11 -7.48 7.03
CA THR A 281 26.90 -8.16 6.58
C THR A 281 26.43 -7.63 5.23
N ARG A 282 25.56 -8.38 4.53
CA ARG A 282 25.01 -7.97 3.22
C ARG A 282 23.86 -6.97 3.42
N PRO A 283 23.54 -6.15 2.41
CA PRO A 283 22.42 -5.21 2.49
C PRO A 283 21.05 -5.84 2.84
N ARG A 284 20.86 -7.12 2.50
CA ARG A 284 19.62 -7.88 2.80
C ARG A 284 19.62 -8.51 4.19
N ASP A 285 20.80 -8.60 4.84
CA ASP A 285 20.90 -9.16 6.19
C ASP A 285 20.43 -8.12 7.21
N ILE A 286 19.84 -8.59 8.29
CA ILE A 286 19.31 -7.75 9.34
C ILE A 286 20.26 -7.77 10.53
N VAL A 287 20.69 -6.61 10.98
CA VAL A 287 21.49 -6.45 12.19
C VAL A 287 20.66 -5.73 13.24
N CYS A 288 20.59 -6.32 14.43
CA CYS A 288 19.75 -5.88 15.53
C CYS A 288 20.57 -5.82 16.82
N ARG A 289 20.38 -4.77 17.64
CA ARG A 289 20.82 -4.79 19.05
C ARG A 289 19.73 -5.48 19.86
N TRP A 290 20.03 -6.70 20.32
CA TRP A 290 19.07 -7.58 20.96
C TRP A 290 18.88 -7.29 22.45
N GLY A 291 19.97 -6.91 23.12
CA GLY A 291 20.04 -6.55 24.53
C GLY A 291 21.02 -5.42 24.79
N GLY A 292 21.55 -5.32 26.00
CA GLY A 292 22.56 -4.33 26.40
C GLY A 292 23.85 -4.43 25.58
N ASP A 293 24.44 -5.60 25.60
CA ASP A 293 25.69 -6.01 24.95
C ASP A 293 25.49 -7.19 23.99
N GLU A 294 24.21 -7.51 23.69
CA GLU A 294 23.82 -8.58 22.79
C GLU A 294 23.41 -8.03 21.43
N PHE A 295 23.84 -8.71 20.38
CA PHE A 295 23.45 -8.43 18.99
C PHE A 295 22.88 -9.66 18.33
N LEU A 296 21.99 -9.44 17.34
CA LEU A 296 21.44 -10.51 16.51
C LEU A 296 21.64 -10.14 15.05
N VAL A 297 22.15 -11.09 14.27
CA VAL A 297 22.20 -10.99 12.82
C VAL A 297 21.29 -12.06 12.22
N ALA A 298 20.36 -11.66 11.33
CA ALA A 298 19.53 -12.57 10.57
C ALA A 298 19.91 -12.50 9.09
N CYS A 299 20.23 -13.67 8.52
CA CYS A 299 20.70 -13.86 7.15
C CYS A 299 19.66 -14.67 6.35
N PRO A 300 18.69 -14.03 5.66
CA PRO A 300 17.68 -14.73 4.88
C PRO A 300 18.31 -15.59 3.77
N GLY A 301 17.91 -16.87 3.71
CA GLY A 301 18.38 -17.82 2.72
C GLY A 301 19.82 -18.31 2.89
N ALA A 302 20.48 -17.99 4.02
CA ALA A 302 21.81 -18.53 4.29
C ALA A 302 21.74 -20.00 4.73
N GLU A 303 22.63 -20.84 4.19
CA GLU A 303 22.88 -22.19 4.66
C GLU A 303 23.95 -22.20 5.75
N LEU A 304 24.10 -23.31 6.46
CA LEU A 304 24.94 -23.39 7.65
C LEU A 304 26.41 -23.06 7.40
N GLU A 305 26.98 -23.50 6.27
CA GLU A 305 28.37 -23.22 5.90
C GLU A 305 28.59 -21.73 5.72
N GLU A 306 27.74 -21.07 4.94
CA GLU A 306 27.76 -19.63 4.72
C GLU A 306 27.56 -18.85 6.02
N LEU A 307 26.61 -19.28 6.88
CA LEU A 307 26.35 -18.64 8.15
C LEU A 307 27.54 -18.75 9.10
N SER A 308 28.24 -19.90 9.11
CA SER A 308 29.46 -20.11 9.89
C SER A 308 30.58 -19.17 9.42
N GLU A 309 30.78 -19.02 8.12
CA GLU A 309 31.74 -18.06 7.57
C GLU A 309 31.44 -16.62 7.97
N ILE A 310 30.16 -16.24 7.95
CA ILE A 310 29.72 -14.91 8.40
C ILE A 310 29.99 -14.75 9.90
N GLY A 311 29.54 -15.70 10.72
CA GLY A 311 29.75 -15.68 12.17
C GLY A 311 31.23 -15.55 12.55
N ASP A 312 32.08 -16.38 11.97
CA ASP A 312 33.53 -16.35 12.18
C ASP A 312 34.17 -15.00 11.79
N ARG A 313 33.73 -14.44 10.65
CA ARG A 313 34.20 -13.14 10.19
C ARG A 313 33.81 -12.03 11.16
N LEU A 314 32.58 -12.00 11.62
CA LEU A 314 32.07 -10.99 12.56
C LEU A 314 32.79 -11.08 13.91
N ILE A 315 32.92 -12.30 14.48
CA ILE A 315 33.58 -12.52 15.76
C ILE A 315 35.07 -12.15 15.69
N ARG A 316 35.77 -12.46 14.60
CA ARG A 316 37.18 -12.05 14.45
C ARG A 316 37.37 -10.53 14.28
N ALA A 317 36.40 -9.82 13.73
CA ALA A 317 36.51 -8.37 13.54
C ALA A 317 36.31 -7.57 14.83
N ILE A 318 35.55 -8.07 15.82
CA ILE A 318 35.21 -7.34 17.03
C ILE A 318 36.44 -7.00 17.88
N PRO A 319 37.37 -7.93 18.17
CA PRO A 319 38.58 -7.61 18.96
C PRO A 319 39.53 -6.58 18.35
N GLU A 320 39.47 -6.39 17.02
CA GLU A 320 40.25 -5.39 16.29
C GLU A 320 39.74 -3.95 16.52
N ILE A 321 38.53 -3.83 17.06
CA ILE A 321 37.90 -2.54 17.38
C ILE A 321 38.43 -2.07 18.74
N SER A 322 39.09 -0.92 18.76
CA SER A 322 39.63 -0.34 20.01
C SER A 322 39.14 1.09 20.18
N VAL A 323 38.60 1.39 21.35
CA VAL A 323 38.21 2.73 21.80
C VAL A 323 38.96 3.09 23.06
N ASP A 324 39.73 4.18 23.01
CA ASP A 324 40.59 4.63 24.11
C ASP A 324 41.53 3.53 24.68
N GLY A 325 41.97 2.62 23.78
CA GLY A 325 42.86 1.51 24.13
C GLY A 325 42.18 0.27 24.70
N MET A 326 40.86 0.28 24.78
CA MET A 326 40.04 -0.87 25.20
C MET A 326 39.42 -1.57 24.00
N SER A 327 39.46 -2.88 24.00
CA SER A 327 38.75 -3.77 23.08
C SER A 327 38.03 -4.86 23.86
N VAL A 328 37.18 -5.60 23.20
CA VAL A 328 36.37 -6.68 23.78
C VAL A 328 36.30 -7.85 22.81
N ASN A 329 36.29 -9.07 23.35
CA ASN A 329 35.96 -10.25 22.58
C ASN A 329 34.42 -10.42 22.45
N ALA A 330 34.01 -11.33 21.59
CA ALA A 330 32.60 -11.70 21.48
C ALA A 330 32.45 -13.19 21.22
N SER A 331 31.34 -13.74 21.68
CA SER A 331 30.94 -15.12 21.41
C SER A 331 29.65 -15.14 20.59
N ALA A 332 29.49 -16.15 19.76
CA ALA A 332 28.27 -16.28 18.97
C ALA A 332 27.71 -17.71 18.95
N GLY A 333 26.38 -17.79 18.92
CA GLY A 333 25.64 -19.02 18.63
C GLY A 333 24.90 -18.90 17.30
N LEU A 334 24.99 -19.95 16.47
CA LEU A 334 24.42 -19.95 15.13
C LEU A 334 23.31 -21.01 14.98
N HIS A 335 22.23 -20.63 14.28
CA HIS A 335 21.16 -21.54 13.94
C HIS A 335 20.66 -21.27 12.52
N VAL A 336 20.35 -22.34 11.76
CA VAL A 336 19.69 -22.25 10.45
C VAL A 336 18.37 -23.01 10.48
N GLY A 337 17.29 -22.30 10.19
CA GLY A 337 15.95 -22.89 10.20
C GLY A 337 14.88 -21.90 9.79
N PHE A 338 13.65 -22.27 10.07
CA PHE A 338 12.56 -21.30 9.99
C PHE A 338 12.67 -20.28 11.13
N LEU A 339 12.38 -19.02 10.84
CA LEU A 339 12.40 -18.01 11.88
C LEU A 339 11.31 -18.29 12.93
N SER A 340 11.73 -18.75 14.10
CA SER A 340 10.84 -19.16 15.18
C SER A 340 11.49 -18.92 16.54
N ALA A 341 10.67 -18.94 17.61
CA ALA A 341 11.18 -18.87 18.98
C ALA A 341 12.13 -20.03 19.30
N GLU A 342 11.89 -21.23 18.75
CA GLU A 342 12.76 -22.38 18.94
C GLU A 342 14.13 -22.18 18.29
N GLY A 343 14.18 -21.58 17.09
CA GLY A 343 15.46 -21.26 16.42
C GLY A 343 16.31 -20.28 17.23
N LEU A 344 15.70 -19.28 17.86
CA LEU A 344 16.39 -18.36 18.78
C LEU A 344 16.91 -19.09 20.02
N ILE A 345 16.12 -20.00 20.61
CA ILE A 345 16.56 -20.81 21.75
C ILE A 345 17.75 -21.72 21.38
N GLU A 346 17.76 -22.30 20.20
CA GLU A 346 18.89 -23.12 19.74
C GLU A 346 20.16 -22.29 19.53
N ALA A 347 20.04 -21.08 18.98
CA ALA A 347 21.16 -20.13 18.87
C ALA A 347 21.67 -19.72 20.25
N ASP A 348 20.79 -19.43 21.20
CA ASP A 348 21.15 -19.08 22.57
C ASP A 348 21.93 -20.19 23.30
N LYS A 349 21.48 -21.44 23.17
CA LYS A 349 22.22 -22.60 23.70
C LYS A 349 23.62 -22.71 23.10
N ALA A 350 23.76 -22.47 21.80
CA ALA A 350 25.05 -22.49 21.13
C ALA A 350 25.97 -21.36 21.61
N LEU A 351 25.40 -20.16 21.79
CA LEU A 351 26.12 -19.03 22.39
C LEU A 351 26.60 -19.35 23.81
N TYR A 352 25.74 -19.90 24.65
CA TYR A 352 26.11 -20.32 25.98
C TYR A 352 27.28 -21.34 25.96
N PHE A 353 27.22 -22.30 25.03
CA PHE A 353 28.30 -23.26 24.84
C PHE A 353 29.59 -22.60 24.35
N ALA A 354 29.54 -21.66 23.41
CA ALA A 354 30.69 -20.88 22.98
C ALA A 354 31.40 -20.18 24.18
N LYS A 355 30.61 -19.53 25.05
CA LYS A 355 31.15 -18.92 26.30
C LYS A 355 31.76 -19.93 27.25
N SER A 356 31.18 -21.13 27.38
CA SER A 356 31.72 -22.20 28.23
C SER A 356 33.09 -22.75 27.79
N LEU A 357 33.41 -22.60 26.50
CA LEU A 357 34.70 -22.97 25.90
C LEU A 357 35.78 -21.91 26.07
N GLY A 358 35.48 -20.77 26.70
CA GLY A 358 36.41 -19.66 26.90
C GLY A 358 36.13 -18.42 26.07
N GLY A 359 35.02 -18.41 25.33
CA GLY A 359 34.57 -17.28 24.52
C GLY A 359 35.35 -17.08 23.20
N ASN A 360 35.16 -15.90 22.57
CA ASN A 360 35.81 -15.47 21.34
C ASN A 360 35.66 -16.47 20.17
N THR A 361 34.48 -17.07 20.02
CA THR A 361 34.20 -18.10 19.03
C THR A 361 32.74 -18.09 18.62
N ALA A 362 32.47 -18.62 17.41
CA ALA A 362 31.13 -18.84 16.88
C ALA A 362 30.83 -20.33 16.80
N ILE A 363 29.72 -20.79 17.38
CA ILE A 363 29.37 -22.22 17.47
C ILE A 363 28.00 -22.46 16.83
N PRO A 364 27.89 -23.38 15.85
CA PRO A 364 26.61 -23.81 15.32
C PRO A 364 25.83 -24.68 16.31
N ALA A 365 24.53 -24.47 16.44
CA ALA A 365 23.65 -25.28 17.29
C ALA A 365 23.64 -26.78 16.92
N SER A 366 23.95 -27.10 15.67
CA SER A 366 24.07 -28.49 15.19
C SER A 366 25.24 -29.25 15.84
N GLU A 367 26.25 -28.55 16.37
CA GLU A 367 27.39 -29.15 17.08
C GLU A 367 27.05 -29.60 18.50
N LEU A 368 26.01 -29.02 19.10
CA LEU A 368 25.55 -29.38 20.45
C LEU A 368 24.88 -30.77 20.51
N LYS A 369 24.50 -31.33 19.37
CA LYS A 369 23.79 -32.61 19.26
C LYS A 369 24.75 -33.81 19.06
N LYS A 370 26.05 -33.58 19.07
CA LYS A 370 27.09 -34.60 19.02
C LYS A 370 27.66 -34.88 20.40
#